data_5db81ff03205ba68176df028a48d3b32
#
_entry.id   5db81ff03205ba68176df028a48d3b32
#
_cell.length_a   1.000
_cell.length_b   1.000
_cell.length_c   1.000
_cell.angle_alpha   90.00
_cell.angle_beta   90.00
_cell.angle_gamma   90.00
#
_symmetry.space_group_name_H-M   'P 1'
#
loop_
_entity.id
_entity.type
_entity.pdbx_description
1 polymer ?
#
loop_
_entity_poly.entity_id
_entity_poly.type
_entity_poly.pdbx_seq_one_letter_code
_entity_poly.pdbx_strand_id
1 'polypeptide(L)'
;IPPAPRNREPVFITVGSLSAQRKNHNLLIEALQTIYHEGHRDFSVIIVGEGELGEIPGHLRPFLHVAGKLDFPAMYEAMRRADYFLPLLDPGNPAHDRYITTGITGSALLIYGFAKIPVIHEKFASFYGFNDRNALLYGEETLGGAMLRAIRETEEEYAEMQQALLQLGRDIDRESRSNLKRALAACSPPPNLNSPAKDPILPATA
;
A
#
# COMPACT_ATOMS: atom_id res chain seq x y z
N ILE A 1 9.79 -4.38 -9.31
CA ILE A 1 10.99 -4.18 -8.47
C ILE A 1 11.18 -5.48 -7.69
N PRO A 2 12.38 -6.11 -7.72
CA PRO A 2 12.62 -7.31 -6.94
C PRO A 2 12.47 -6.99 -5.43
N PRO A 3 11.97 -7.95 -4.63
CA PRO A 3 11.87 -7.76 -3.19
C PRO A 3 13.27 -7.60 -2.60
N ALA A 4 13.41 -6.69 -1.66
CA ALA A 4 14.64 -6.52 -0.89
C ALA A 4 14.53 -7.33 0.42
N PRO A 5 15.64 -7.84 0.95
CA PRO A 5 15.66 -8.42 2.29
C PRO A 5 15.26 -7.34 3.31
N ARG A 6 14.77 -7.76 4.47
CA ARG A 6 14.44 -6.88 5.58
C ARG A 6 15.70 -6.18 6.11
N ASN A 7 15.58 -4.93 6.49
CA ASN A 7 16.65 -4.23 7.19
C ASN A 7 16.86 -4.82 8.59
N ARG A 8 18.11 -4.83 9.06
CA ARG A 8 18.42 -5.25 10.43
C ARG A 8 17.67 -4.40 11.46
N GLU A 9 17.59 -3.09 11.23
CA GLU A 9 16.77 -2.15 11.97
C GLU A 9 15.53 -1.84 11.13
N PRO A 10 14.34 -2.31 11.52
CA PRO A 10 13.13 -2.13 10.72
C PRO A 10 12.83 -0.68 10.37
N VAL A 11 12.55 -0.43 9.11
CA VAL A 11 12.21 0.90 8.59
C VAL A 11 10.74 0.92 8.20
N PHE A 12 9.97 1.73 8.89
CA PHE A 12 8.57 2.00 8.55
C PHE A 12 8.47 3.23 7.67
N ILE A 13 7.47 3.27 6.81
CA ILE A 13 7.20 4.46 5.97
C ILE A 13 5.72 4.79 5.91
N THR A 14 5.40 6.07 5.96
CA THR A 14 4.08 6.58 5.57
C THR A 14 4.24 7.62 4.47
N VAL A 15 3.33 7.58 3.46
CA VAL A 15 3.38 8.48 2.30
C VAL A 15 2.01 9.12 2.08
N GLY A 16 1.99 10.42 1.89
CA GLY A 16 0.80 11.19 1.54
C GLY A 16 0.58 12.41 2.43
N SER A 17 -0.53 13.11 2.20
CA SER A 17 -0.86 14.32 2.98
C SER A 17 -1.02 13.98 4.46
N LEU A 18 -0.39 14.77 5.28
CA LEU A 18 -0.42 14.68 6.74
C LEU A 18 -1.64 15.39 7.36
N SER A 19 -2.72 15.62 6.62
CA SER A 19 -3.95 16.16 7.18
C SER A 19 -4.71 15.10 7.99
N ALA A 20 -5.30 15.48 9.11
CA ALA A 20 -6.11 14.60 9.96
C ALA A 20 -7.27 13.92 9.24
N GLN A 21 -7.77 14.51 8.14
CA GLN A 21 -8.81 13.94 7.28
C GLN A 21 -8.32 12.76 6.43
N ARG A 22 -7.01 12.61 6.24
CA ARG A 22 -6.40 11.59 5.38
C ARG A 22 -5.57 10.58 6.15
N LYS A 23 -4.98 10.99 7.26
CA LYS A 23 -4.12 10.15 8.09
C LYS A 23 -4.24 10.58 9.55
N ASN A 24 -4.33 9.61 10.45
CA ASN A 24 -4.29 9.91 11.88
C ASN A 24 -2.84 9.82 12.40
N HIS A 25 -2.18 10.98 12.54
CA HIS A 25 -0.81 11.06 13.06
C HIS A 25 -0.72 10.76 14.56
N ASN A 26 -1.80 11.00 15.31
CA ASN A 26 -1.81 10.69 16.72
C ASN A 26 -1.63 9.18 16.93
N LEU A 27 -2.22 8.34 16.06
CA LEU A 27 -1.97 6.89 16.07
C LEU A 27 -0.49 6.56 15.95
N LEU A 28 0.25 7.28 15.10
CA LEU A 28 1.69 7.07 14.96
C LEU A 28 2.44 7.52 16.23
N ILE A 29 2.12 8.68 16.78
CA ILE A 29 2.78 9.17 18.00
C ILE A 29 2.52 8.24 19.18
N GLU A 30 1.28 7.78 19.36
CA GLU A 30 0.89 6.79 20.38
C GLU A 30 1.62 5.46 20.20
N ALA A 31 1.72 4.98 18.95
CA ALA A 31 2.47 3.77 18.62
C ALA A 31 3.95 3.90 18.97
N LEU A 32 4.57 5.03 18.64
CA LEU A 32 5.97 5.28 18.98
C LEU A 32 6.19 5.38 20.49
N GLN A 33 5.26 5.97 21.24
CA GLN A 33 5.30 5.99 22.71
C GLN A 33 5.25 4.56 23.26
N THR A 34 4.35 3.72 22.76
CA THR A 34 4.26 2.30 23.15
C THR A 34 5.59 1.58 22.92
N ILE A 35 6.17 1.70 21.71
CA ILE A 35 7.44 1.05 21.36
C ILE A 35 8.58 1.56 22.25
N TYR A 36 8.59 2.87 22.51
CA TYR A 36 9.59 3.49 23.38
C TYR A 36 9.50 2.99 24.82
N HIS A 37 8.29 2.85 25.38
CA HIS A 37 8.06 2.34 26.73
C HIS A 37 8.44 0.86 26.87
N GLU A 38 8.25 0.08 25.81
CA GLU A 38 8.71 -1.33 25.72
C GLU A 38 10.23 -1.48 25.57
N GLY A 39 10.98 -0.37 25.53
CA GLY A 39 12.44 -0.37 25.51
C GLY A 39 13.08 -0.55 24.14
N HIS A 40 12.29 -0.67 23.05
CA HIS A 40 12.85 -0.80 21.70
C HIS A 40 13.37 0.53 21.15
N ARG A 41 14.55 0.51 20.53
CA ARG A 41 15.24 1.69 19.99
C ARG A 41 15.76 1.48 18.56
N ASP A 42 15.86 0.25 18.11
CA ASP A 42 16.46 -0.14 16.83
C ASP A 42 15.39 -0.20 15.74
N PHE A 43 14.84 0.95 15.39
CA PHE A 43 13.88 1.13 14.30
C PHE A 43 13.85 2.59 13.85
N SER A 44 13.26 2.86 12.69
CA SER A 44 13.01 4.22 12.21
C SER A 44 11.71 4.34 11.43
N VAL A 45 11.18 5.57 11.34
CA VAL A 45 9.97 5.88 10.57
C VAL A 45 10.26 7.03 9.61
N ILE A 46 10.07 6.79 8.32
CA ILE A 46 10.16 7.80 7.27
C ILE A 46 8.77 8.37 7.02
N ILE A 47 8.64 9.67 7.06
CA ILE A 47 7.39 10.38 6.81
C ILE A 47 7.55 11.23 5.56
N VAL A 48 6.83 10.86 4.49
CA VAL A 48 6.84 11.55 3.20
C VAL A 48 5.49 12.20 2.96
N GLY A 49 5.46 13.51 2.85
CA GLY A 49 4.23 14.25 2.56
C GLY A 49 4.23 15.69 3.08
N GLU A 50 3.19 16.41 2.70
CA GLU A 50 2.95 17.78 3.16
C GLU A 50 2.01 17.79 4.37
N GLY A 51 2.21 18.74 5.27
CA GLY A 51 1.38 18.96 6.46
C GLY A 51 2.20 18.98 7.73
N GLU A 52 1.52 19.17 8.85
CA GLU A 52 2.13 19.24 10.18
C GLU A 52 1.80 17.97 10.97
N LEU A 53 2.79 17.46 11.68
CA LEU A 53 2.65 16.29 12.56
C LEU A 53 2.12 16.63 13.95
N GLY A 54 1.87 17.91 14.21
CA GLY A 54 1.60 18.38 15.55
C GLY A 54 2.84 18.34 16.46
N GLU A 55 2.63 18.37 17.77
CA GLU A 55 3.72 18.35 18.73
C GLU A 55 4.30 16.94 18.89
N ILE A 56 5.58 16.77 18.52
CA ILE A 56 6.30 15.51 18.67
C ILE A 56 7.12 15.58 19.97
N PRO A 57 6.88 14.66 20.94
CA PRO A 57 7.69 14.55 22.13
C PRO A 57 9.19 14.42 21.80
N GLY A 58 10.03 15.19 22.52
CA GLY A 58 11.47 15.28 22.20
C GLY A 58 12.20 13.94 22.15
N HIS A 59 11.81 12.98 23.00
CA HIS A 59 12.41 11.64 23.06
C HIS A 59 12.02 10.74 21.88
N LEU A 60 10.96 11.07 21.12
CA LEU A 60 10.54 10.31 19.92
C LEU A 60 11.18 10.83 18.63
N ARG A 61 11.67 12.07 18.63
CA ARG A 61 12.27 12.69 17.42
C ARG A 61 13.40 11.88 16.79
N PRO A 62 14.29 11.20 17.55
CA PRO A 62 15.36 10.40 16.95
C PRO A 62 14.89 9.26 16.04
N PHE A 63 13.67 8.77 16.24
CA PHE A 63 13.09 7.68 15.44
C PHE A 63 12.37 8.16 14.18
N LEU A 64 12.17 9.48 14.01
CA LEU A 64 11.39 10.07 12.95
C LEU A 64 12.27 10.79 11.93
N HIS A 65 12.16 10.41 10.67
CA HIS A 65 12.74 11.13 9.55
C HIS A 65 11.61 11.80 8.73
N VAL A 66 11.36 13.09 9.01
CA VAL A 66 10.35 13.87 8.29
C VAL A 66 10.97 14.41 7.01
N ALA A 67 10.72 13.73 5.90
CA ALA A 67 11.29 14.08 4.59
C ALA A 67 10.53 15.21 3.87
N GLY A 68 9.34 15.56 4.37
CA GLY A 68 8.48 16.55 3.69
C GLY A 68 7.95 16.03 2.32
N LYS A 69 7.58 16.97 1.45
CA LYS A 69 7.18 16.66 0.10
C LYS A 69 8.40 16.29 -0.75
N LEU A 70 8.39 15.11 -1.32
CA LEU A 70 9.41 14.61 -2.24
C LEU A 70 8.84 14.55 -3.67
N ASP A 71 9.72 14.65 -4.66
CA ASP A 71 9.41 14.24 -6.03
C ASP A 71 9.30 12.71 -6.14
N PHE A 72 8.80 12.20 -7.26
CA PHE A 72 8.61 10.76 -7.43
C PHE A 72 9.90 9.94 -7.30
N PRO A 73 11.04 10.32 -7.91
CA PRO A 73 12.29 9.60 -7.76
C PRO A 73 12.74 9.48 -6.31
N ALA A 74 12.75 10.58 -5.56
CA ALA A 74 13.14 10.60 -4.15
C ALA A 74 12.16 9.82 -3.25
N MET A 75 10.84 9.93 -3.53
CA MET A 75 9.82 9.14 -2.82
C MET A 75 10.01 7.64 -3.08
N TYR A 76 10.31 7.24 -4.34
CA TYR A 76 10.56 5.83 -4.67
C TYR A 76 11.82 5.30 -3.99
N GLU A 77 12.84 6.14 -3.83
CA GLU A 77 14.03 5.77 -3.08
C GLU A 77 13.72 5.59 -1.58
N ALA A 78 12.92 6.47 -0.98
CA ALA A 78 12.44 6.31 0.38
C ALA A 78 11.63 5.00 0.54
N MET A 79 10.75 4.70 -0.42
CA MET A 79 9.99 3.43 -0.45
C MET A 79 10.91 2.20 -0.53
N ARG A 80 11.99 2.23 -1.30
CA ARG A 80 12.95 1.10 -1.37
C ARG A 80 13.62 0.83 -0.05
N ARG A 81 13.95 1.88 0.70
CA ARG A 81 14.62 1.78 2.00
C ARG A 81 13.74 1.25 3.12
N ALA A 82 12.41 1.36 2.98
CA ALA A 82 11.47 0.89 3.98
C ALA A 82 11.23 -0.62 3.89
N ASP A 83 10.80 -1.22 5.00
CA ASP A 83 10.32 -2.60 5.11
C ASP A 83 8.80 -2.62 5.19
N TYR A 84 8.22 -1.78 6.04
CA TYR A 84 6.81 -1.76 6.38
C TYR A 84 6.14 -0.45 5.96
N PHE A 85 4.90 -0.54 5.52
CA PHE A 85 4.11 0.61 5.14
C PHE A 85 3.00 0.90 6.16
N LEU A 86 2.90 2.17 6.60
CA LEU A 86 1.90 2.64 7.54
C LEU A 86 0.83 3.47 6.81
N PRO A 87 -0.35 2.93 6.49
CA PRO A 87 -1.45 3.69 5.90
C PRO A 87 -1.99 4.77 6.84
N LEU A 88 -1.90 4.57 8.15
CA LEU A 88 -2.42 5.43 9.23
C LEU A 88 -3.92 5.73 9.07
N LEU A 89 -4.69 4.71 8.66
CA LEU A 89 -6.14 4.78 8.61
C LEU A 89 -6.71 4.50 9.99
N ASP A 90 -7.62 5.35 10.43
CA ASP A 90 -8.26 5.27 11.74
C ASP A 90 -9.69 4.75 11.60
N PRO A 91 -10.04 3.61 12.22
CA PRO A 91 -11.39 3.05 12.16
C PRO A 91 -12.44 3.92 12.89
N GLY A 92 -12.01 4.78 13.80
CA GLY A 92 -12.86 5.73 14.53
C GLY A 92 -13.11 7.04 13.76
N ASN A 93 -12.41 7.30 12.65
CA ASN A 93 -12.58 8.50 11.87
C ASN A 93 -13.55 8.28 10.69
N PRO A 94 -14.77 8.87 10.72
CA PRO A 94 -15.74 8.70 9.62
C PRO A 94 -15.24 9.15 8.24
N ALA A 95 -14.28 10.07 8.17
CA ALA A 95 -13.66 10.49 6.91
C ALA A 95 -12.87 9.35 6.24
N HIS A 96 -12.48 8.32 6.99
CA HIS A 96 -11.76 7.15 6.49
C HIS A 96 -12.69 6.04 5.99
N ASP A 97 -13.99 6.05 6.29
CA ASP A 97 -14.96 5.04 5.82
C ASP A 97 -15.03 4.98 4.29
N ARG A 98 -14.74 6.07 3.60
CA ARG A 98 -14.61 6.09 2.13
C ARG A 98 -13.60 5.05 1.61
N TYR A 99 -12.59 4.70 2.38
CA TYR A 99 -11.53 3.78 1.99
C TYR A 99 -11.90 2.30 2.10
N ILE A 100 -13.11 2.01 2.55
CA ILE A 100 -13.71 0.66 2.53
C ILE A 100 -15.02 0.62 1.72
N THR A 101 -15.44 1.74 1.12
CA THR A 101 -16.72 1.83 0.40
C THR A 101 -16.56 2.25 -1.05
N THR A 102 -15.86 3.36 -1.30
CA THR A 102 -15.87 4.02 -2.62
C THR A 102 -14.49 4.39 -3.16
N GLY A 103 -13.43 4.30 -2.37
CA GLY A 103 -12.13 4.79 -2.78
C GLY A 103 -10.96 4.00 -2.23
N ILE A 104 -9.87 4.00 -3.00
CA ILE A 104 -8.58 3.46 -2.59
C ILE A 104 -7.69 4.65 -2.23
N THR A 105 -6.88 4.53 -1.16
CA THR A 105 -5.85 5.55 -0.93
C THR A 105 -4.80 5.43 -2.03
N GLY A 106 -4.38 6.55 -2.64
CA GLY A 106 -3.35 6.53 -3.68
C GLY A 106 -2.04 5.88 -3.22
N SER A 107 -1.74 5.99 -1.93
CA SER A 107 -0.56 5.37 -1.33
C SER A 107 -0.65 3.83 -1.21
N ALA A 108 -1.85 3.24 -1.24
CA ALA A 108 -1.99 1.78 -1.22
C ALA A 108 -1.37 1.11 -2.46
N LEU A 109 -1.34 1.80 -3.61
CA LEU A 109 -0.69 1.29 -4.81
C LEU A 109 0.82 1.14 -4.64
N LEU A 110 1.45 1.95 -3.78
CA LEU A 110 2.86 1.84 -3.44
C LEU A 110 3.17 0.54 -2.68
N ILE A 111 2.22 0.08 -1.86
CA ILE A 111 2.35 -1.20 -1.13
C ILE A 111 2.61 -2.34 -2.12
N TYR A 112 1.76 -2.49 -3.13
CA TYR A 112 1.91 -3.55 -4.14
C TYR A 112 3.13 -3.33 -5.03
N GLY A 113 3.35 -2.06 -5.46
CA GLY A 113 4.44 -1.73 -6.39
C GLY A 113 5.84 -1.93 -5.81
N PHE A 114 5.99 -1.79 -4.49
CA PHE A 114 7.26 -1.92 -3.78
C PHE A 114 7.32 -3.16 -2.86
N ALA A 115 6.25 -3.95 -2.80
CA ALA A 115 6.11 -5.13 -1.93
C ALA A 115 6.46 -4.81 -0.46
N LYS A 116 5.93 -3.68 0.07
CA LYS A 116 6.14 -3.26 1.45
C LYS A 116 5.00 -3.77 2.32
N ILE A 117 5.34 -4.56 3.36
CA ILE A 117 4.35 -5.18 4.22
C ILE A 117 3.53 -4.09 4.92
N PRO A 118 2.19 -4.01 4.71
CA PRO A 118 1.37 -3.01 5.38
C PRO A 118 1.11 -3.40 6.83
N VAL A 119 1.21 -2.42 7.72
CA VAL A 119 0.69 -2.51 9.10
C VAL A 119 -0.62 -1.74 9.13
N ILE A 120 -1.75 -2.44 9.14
CA ILE A 120 -3.07 -1.87 8.85
C ILE A 120 -4.14 -2.42 9.78
N HIS A 121 -5.12 -1.58 10.15
CA HIS A 121 -6.27 -2.02 10.92
C HIS A 121 -7.16 -2.97 10.10
N GLU A 122 -7.64 -4.06 10.73
CA GLU A 122 -8.46 -5.13 10.11
C GLU A 122 -9.69 -4.60 9.38
N LYS A 123 -10.33 -3.53 9.91
CA LYS A 123 -11.49 -2.87 9.28
C LYS A 123 -11.22 -2.48 7.83
N PHE A 124 -9.99 -2.12 7.49
CA PHE A 124 -9.61 -1.69 6.15
C PHE A 124 -8.96 -2.82 5.32
N ALA A 125 -8.39 -3.81 5.98
CA ALA A 125 -7.51 -4.79 5.35
C ALA A 125 -8.19 -5.57 4.21
N SER A 126 -9.39 -6.09 4.43
CA SER A 126 -10.11 -6.95 3.48
C SER A 126 -10.42 -6.23 2.17
N PHE A 127 -10.69 -4.91 2.21
CA PHE A 127 -10.96 -4.11 1.03
C PHE A 127 -9.77 -4.04 0.06
N TYR A 128 -8.55 -4.14 0.60
CA TYR A 128 -7.30 -4.17 -0.16
C TYR A 128 -6.78 -5.60 -0.41
N GLY A 129 -7.51 -6.63 -0.02
CA GLY A 129 -7.07 -8.02 -0.12
C GLY A 129 -5.98 -8.40 0.88
N PHE A 130 -5.79 -7.58 1.93
CA PHE A 130 -4.82 -7.88 2.99
C PHE A 130 -5.39 -8.85 4.02
N ASN A 131 -4.54 -9.74 4.51
CA ASN A 131 -4.82 -10.71 5.56
C ASN A 131 -3.52 -11.06 6.29
N ASP A 132 -3.57 -11.91 7.31
CA ASP A 132 -2.41 -12.27 8.15
C ASP A 132 -1.23 -12.90 7.41
N ARG A 133 -1.41 -13.31 6.15
CA ARG A 133 -0.31 -13.87 5.33
C ARG A 133 0.51 -12.80 4.62
N ASN A 134 -0.06 -11.60 4.40
CA ASN A 134 0.55 -10.57 3.56
C ASN A 134 0.55 -9.17 4.18
N ALA A 135 0.13 -9.07 5.45
CA ALA A 135 0.03 -7.83 6.20
C ALA A 135 0.10 -8.09 7.70
N LEU A 136 0.60 -7.14 8.45
CA LEU A 136 0.46 -7.10 9.91
C LEU A 136 -0.85 -6.40 10.25
N LEU A 137 -1.85 -7.20 10.61
CA LEU A 137 -3.16 -6.68 10.98
C LEU A 137 -3.19 -6.31 12.47
N TYR A 138 -3.94 -5.26 12.79
CA TYR A 138 -4.30 -4.92 14.16
C TYR A 138 -5.78 -4.58 14.25
N GLY A 139 -6.41 -4.85 15.39
CA GLY A 139 -7.84 -4.63 15.66
C GLY A 139 -8.04 -4.26 17.12
N GLU A 140 -8.12 -5.25 17.98
CA GLU A 140 -8.21 -5.04 19.44
C GLU A 140 -6.89 -4.52 20.02
N GLU A 141 -5.75 -4.96 19.47
CA GLU A 141 -4.45 -4.37 19.79
C GLU A 141 -4.26 -3.01 19.09
N THR A 142 -3.32 -2.22 19.60
CA THR A 142 -2.98 -0.92 19.03
C THR A 142 -2.02 -1.05 17.84
N LEU A 143 -1.90 0.02 17.04
CA LEU A 143 -0.86 0.13 16.02
C LEU A 143 0.55 -0.10 16.61
N GLY A 144 0.80 0.39 17.84
CA GLY A 144 2.07 0.19 18.54
C GLY A 144 2.37 -1.30 18.78
N GLY A 145 1.37 -2.09 19.17
CA GLY A 145 1.49 -3.55 19.32
C GLY A 145 1.85 -4.23 18.00
N ALA A 146 1.17 -3.88 16.91
CA ALA A 146 1.49 -4.42 15.59
C ALA A 146 2.88 -4.01 15.09
N MET A 147 3.33 -2.78 15.33
CA MET A 147 4.68 -2.34 15.02
C MET A 147 5.73 -3.06 15.88
N LEU A 148 5.43 -3.39 17.13
CA LEU A 148 6.30 -4.22 17.98
C LEU A 148 6.44 -5.64 17.43
N ARG A 149 5.36 -6.25 16.91
CA ARG A 149 5.45 -7.53 16.20
C ARG A 149 6.37 -7.42 14.98
N ALA A 150 6.21 -6.37 14.17
CA ALA A 150 7.10 -6.10 13.03
C ALA A 150 8.57 -6.01 13.45
N ILE A 151 8.88 -5.36 14.57
CA ILE A 151 10.26 -5.23 15.08
C ILE A 151 10.82 -6.60 15.49
N ARG A 152 10.00 -7.47 16.07
CA ARG A 152 10.38 -8.80 16.58
C ARG A 152 10.31 -9.90 15.53
N GLU A 153 9.76 -9.63 14.35
CA GLU A 153 9.59 -10.60 13.27
C GLU A 153 10.96 -11.11 12.78
N THR A 154 11.05 -12.40 12.49
CA THR A 154 12.25 -13.00 11.91
C THR A 154 12.38 -12.65 10.42
N GLU A 155 13.56 -12.86 9.84
CA GLU A 155 13.78 -12.67 8.39
C GLU A 155 12.92 -13.64 7.56
N GLU A 156 12.71 -14.87 8.05
CA GLU A 156 11.88 -15.87 7.40
C GLU A 156 10.41 -15.47 7.37
N GLU A 157 9.84 -15.07 8.52
CA GLU A 157 8.46 -14.60 8.62
C GLU A 157 8.22 -13.39 7.70
N TYR A 158 9.14 -12.41 7.72
CA TYR A 158 9.08 -11.26 6.81
C TYR A 158 9.11 -11.69 5.34
N ALA A 159 10.01 -12.61 4.96
CA ALA A 159 10.13 -13.07 3.59
C ALA A 159 8.88 -13.82 3.11
N GLU A 160 8.29 -14.66 3.95
CA GLU A 160 7.03 -15.37 3.65
C GLU A 160 5.88 -14.38 3.42
N MET A 161 5.73 -13.40 4.30
CA MET A 161 4.70 -12.36 4.18
C MET A 161 4.91 -11.50 2.92
N GLN A 162 6.15 -11.14 2.63
CA GLN A 162 6.50 -10.39 1.42
C GLN A 162 6.19 -11.20 0.14
N GLN A 163 6.45 -12.51 0.12
CA GLN A 163 6.11 -13.38 -1.00
C GLN A 163 4.59 -13.48 -1.22
N ALA A 164 3.82 -13.60 -0.14
CA ALA A 164 2.36 -13.61 -0.21
C ALA A 164 1.81 -12.26 -0.73
N LEU A 165 2.40 -11.14 -0.32
CA LEU A 165 2.05 -9.81 -0.82
C LEU A 165 2.38 -9.65 -2.32
N LEU A 166 3.53 -10.15 -2.77
CA LEU A 166 3.89 -10.18 -4.18
C LEU A 166 2.92 -11.03 -5.00
N GLN A 167 2.47 -12.15 -4.45
CA GLN A 167 1.47 -13.00 -5.12
C GLN A 167 0.14 -12.26 -5.25
N LEU A 168 -0.32 -11.59 -4.19
CA LEU A 168 -1.52 -10.75 -4.23
C LEU A 168 -1.41 -9.67 -5.33
N GLY A 169 -0.29 -8.97 -5.42
CA GLY A 169 -0.04 -7.97 -6.45
C GLY A 169 -0.16 -8.53 -7.87
N ARG A 170 0.40 -9.73 -8.12
CA ARG A 170 0.27 -10.44 -9.42
C ARG A 170 -1.17 -10.82 -9.74
N ASP A 171 -1.93 -11.26 -8.74
CA ASP A 171 -3.31 -11.68 -8.92
C ASP A 171 -4.20 -10.49 -9.24
N ILE A 172 -4.01 -9.35 -8.54
CA ILE A 172 -4.69 -8.09 -8.83
C ILE A 172 -4.38 -7.59 -10.26
N ASP A 173 -3.11 -7.61 -10.69
CA ASP A 173 -2.73 -7.20 -12.05
C ASP A 173 -3.41 -8.09 -13.11
N ARG A 174 -3.39 -9.41 -12.91
CA ARG A 174 -4.03 -10.38 -13.81
C ARG A 174 -5.53 -10.15 -13.93
N GLU A 175 -6.21 -9.97 -12.80
CA GLU A 175 -7.65 -9.70 -12.76
C GLU A 175 -7.99 -8.37 -13.43
N SER A 176 -7.24 -7.32 -13.12
CA SER A 176 -7.41 -5.98 -13.70
C SER A 176 -7.27 -6.01 -15.22
N ARG A 177 -6.27 -6.71 -15.75
CA ARG A 177 -6.09 -6.90 -17.22
C ARG A 177 -7.24 -7.69 -17.83
N SER A 178 -7.75 -8.72 -17.14
CA SER A 178 -8.90 -9.51 -17.62
C SER A 178 -10.16 -8.65 -17.66
N ASN A 179 -10.40 -7.85 -16.62
CA ASN A 179 -11.54 -6.94 -16.54
C ASN A 179 -11.49 -5.88 -17.65
N LEU A 180 -10.31 -5.30 -17.89
CA LEU A 180 -10.12 -4.32 -18.98
C LEU A 180 -10.42 -4.95 -20.33
N LYS A 181 -9.91 -6.17 -20.63
CA LYS A 181 -10.20 -6.87 -21.89
C LYS A 181 -11.69 -7.11 -22.08
N ARG A 182 -12.40 -7.55 -21.03
CA ARG A 182 -13.85 -7.76 -21.07
C ARG A 182 -14.61 -6.46 -21.35
N ALA A 183 -14.23 -5.36 -20.67
CA ALA A 183 -14.84 -4.06 -20.90
C ALA A 183 -14.64 -3.57 -22.32
N LEU A 184 -13.41 -3.68 -22.88
CA LEU A 184 -13.13 -3.30 -24.27
C LEU A 184 -13.91 -4.14 -25.28
N ALA A 185 -14.02 -5.46 -25.05
CA ALA A 185 -14.82 -6.32 -25.91
C ALA A 185 -16.32 -5.97 -25.90
N ALA A 186 -16.85 -5.59 -24.73
CA ALA A 186 -18.25 -5.15 -24.60
C ALA A 186 -18.53 -3.78 -25.26
N CYS A 187 -17.51 -2.92 -25.40
CA CYS A 187 -17.61 -1.63 -26.09
C CYS A 187 -17.37 -1.71 -27.60
N SER A 188 -16.91 -2.86 -28.13
CA SER A 188 -16.72 -3.04 -29.58
C SER A 188 -18.09 -3.09 -30.27
N PRO A 189 -18.36 -2.32 -31.35
CA PRO A 189 -19.61 -2.43 -32.09
C PRO A 189 -19.73 -3.85 -32.66
N PRO A 190 -20.94 -4.41 -32.75
CA PRO A 190 -21.17 -5.71 -33.35
C PRO A 190 -20.59 -5.71 -34.78
N PRO A 191 -20.03 -6.83 -35.26
CA PRO A 191 -19.52 -6.91 -36.61
C PRO A 191 -20.63 -6.50 -37.57
N ASN A 192 -20.31 -5.59 -38.49
CA ASN A 192 -21.25 -5.02 -39.43
C ASN A 192 -21.69 -6.15 -40.39
N LEU A 193 -22.85 -6.78 -40.14
CA LEU A 193 -23.44 -7.85 -40.94
C LEU A 193 -23.87 -7.41 -42.35
N ASN A 194 -23.71 -6.11 -42.68
CA ASN A 194 -24.08 -5.49 -43.96
C ASN A 194 -22.89 -5.15 -44.85
N SER A 195 -21.72 -5.80 -44.71
CA SER A 195 -20.74 -5.72 -45.77
C SER A 195 -21.30 -6.53 -46.98
N PRO A 196 -21.58 -5.89 -48.14
CA PRO A 196 -21.99 -6.62 -49.32
C PRO A 196 -20.88 -7.61 -49.68
N ALA A 197 -21.28 -8.85 -49.90
CA ALA A 197 -20.38 -9.89 -50.45
C ALA A 197 -19.70 -9.31 -51.69
N LYS A 198 -18.36 -9.30 -51.71
CA LYS A 198 -17.63 -8.98 -52.96
C LYS A 198 -18.02 -10.04 -53.97
N ASP A 199 -18.78 -9.64 -54.98
CA ASP A 199 -19.06 -10.48 -56.13
C ASP A 199 -17.75 -11.03 -56.72
N PRO A 200 -17.68 -12.32 -57.05
CA PRO A 200 -16.51 -12.89 -57.69
C PRO A 200 -16.34 -12.26 -59.07
N ILE A 201 -15.19 -11.63 -59.33
CA ILE A 201 -14.80 -11.11 -60.63
C ILE A 201 -14.72 -12.32 -61.59
N LEU A 202 -15.71 -12.44 -62.47
CA LEU A 202 -15.63 -13.39 -63.61
C LEU A 202 -14.46 -13.04 -64.50
N PRO A 203 -13.64 -14.04 -64.93
CA PRO A 203 -12.57 -13.79 -65.85
C PRO A 203 -13.16 -13.43 -67.25
N ALA A 204 -12.68 -12.39 -67.85
CA ALA A 204 -12.98 -11.99 -69.23
C ALA A 204 -12.47 -13.10 -70.17
N THR A 205 -13.41 -13.74 -70.90
CA THR A 205 -13.11 -14.66 -72.01
C THR A 205 -12.67 -13.82 -73.21
N ALA A 206 -11.50 -14.12 -73.74
CA ALA A 206 -10.97 -13.63 -75.00
C ALA A 206 -11.71 -14.25 -76.20
#